data_b891bce6c3eb3c52cf5813912c9b4432
#
_entry.id   b891bce6c3eb3c52cf5813912c9b4432
#
_cell.length_a   1.000
_cell.length_b   1.000
_cell.length_c   1.000
_cell.angle_alpha   90.00
_cell.angle_beta   90.00
_cell.angle_gamma   90.00
#
_symmetry.space_group_name_H-M   'P 1'
#
loop_
_entity.id
_entity.type
_entity.pdbx_description
1 polymer ?
#
loop_
_entity_poly.entity_id
_entity_poly.type
_entity_poly.pdbx_seq_one_letter_code
_entity_poly.pdbx_strand_id
1 'polypeptide(L)' 'MGYVLITRKGCHLCEEAEALLAAQGIACTFQDVDADENLKKLYTFRVPVLLREGRVLLEGKFTLERLSKKLSL' A
#
# COMPACT_ATOMS: atom_id res chain seq x y z
N MET A 1 -9.52 -5.23 10.33
CA MET A 1 -8.52 -6.25 10.56
C MET A 1 -7.74 -6.69 9.34
N GLY A 2 -7.98 -6.16 8.21
CA GLY A 2 -7.22 -6.48 7.03
C GLY A 2 -6.24 -5.38 6.68
N TYR A 3 -5.44 -5.68 5.69
CA TYR A 3 -4.56 -4.69 5.11
C TYR A 3 -5.30 -3.94 4.01
N VAL A 4 -5.02 -2.65 3.89
CA VAL A 4 -5.55 -1.82 2.82
C VAL A 4 -4.36 -1.22 2.08
N LEU A 5 -4.33 -1.37 0.76
CA LEU A 5 -3.30 -0.76 -0.06
C LEU A 5 -3.92 0.38 -0.86
N ILE A 6 -3.43 1.58 -0.62
CA ILE A 6 -3.87 2.77 -1.36
C ILE A 6 -2.98 2.87 -2.59
N THR A 7 -3.60 2.88 -3.76
CA THR A 7 -2.89 2.85 -5.04
C THR A 7 -3.40 3.92 -5.99
N ARG A 8 -2.74 4.03 -7.13
CA ARG A 8 -3.18 4.88 -8.23
C ARG A 8 -2.97 4.14 -9.53
N LYS A 9 -3.88 4.28 -10.47
CA LYS A 9 -3.74 3.68 -11.80
C LYS A 9 -2.51 4.26 -12.49
N GLY A 10 -1.76 3.38 -13.18
CA GLY A 10 -0.57 3.80 -13.88
C GLY A 10 0.64 4.09 -12.99
N CYS A 11 0.54 3.76 -11.73
CA CYS A 11 1.62 3.95 -10.77
C CYS A 11 2.51 2.71 -10.75
N HIS A 12 3.73 2.86 -11.23
CA HIS A 12 4.67 1.74 -11.32
C HIS A 12 5.01 1.17 -9.94
N LEU A 13 5.27 2.05 -8.98
CA LEU A 13 5.57 1.62 -7.61
C LEU A 13 4.39 0.91 -6.96
N CYS A 14 3.16 1.31 -7.32
CA CYS A 14 1.96 0.65 -6.82
C CYS A 14 1.86 -0.77 -7.37
N GLU A 15 2.20 -0.95 -8.64
CA GLU A 15 2.20 -2.28 -9.26
C GLU A 15 3.24 -3.18 -8.60
N GLU A 16 4.42 -2.63 -8.30
CA GLU A 16 5.45 -3.38 -7.59
C GLU A 16 4.99 -3.79 -6.20
N ALA A 17 4.32 -2.89 -5.49
CA ALA A 17 3.81 -3.17 -4.16
C ALA A 17 2.77 -4.29 -4.19
N GLU A 18 1.84 -4.22 -5.15
CA GLU A 18 0.82 -5.25 -5.31
C GLU A 18 1.44 -6.62 -5.58
N ALA A 19 2.43 -6.66 -6.47
CA ALA A 19 3.10 -7.91 -6.82
C ALA A 19 3.84 -8.49 -5.60
N LEU A 20 4.51 -7.65 -4.84
CA LEU A 20 5.24 -8.09 -3.66
C LEU A 20 4.30 -8.65 -2.60
N LEU A 21 3.19 -7.96 -2.33
CA LEU A 21 2.21 -8.43 -1.35
C LEU A 21 1.60 -9.77 -1.77
N ALA A 22 1.27 -9.90 -3.06
CA ALA A 22 0.74 -11.15 -3.59
C ALA A 22 1.75 -12.28 -3.45
N ALA A 23 3.02 -12.02 -3.74
CA ALA A 23 4.07 -13.03 -3.64
C ALA A 23 4.27 -13.50 -2.20
N GLN A 24 4.00 -12.65 -1.23
CA GLN A 24 4.12 -12.99 0.18
C GLN A 24 2.82 -13.58 0.75
N GLY A 25 1.79 -13.73 -0.07
CA GLY A 25 0.51 -14.28 0.37
C GLY A 25 -0.27 -13.35 1.30
N ILE A 26 -0.03 -12.05 1.20
CA ILE A 26 -0.69 -11.06 2.03
C ILE A 26 -1.91 -10.52 1.30
N ALA A 27 -3.09 -10.81 1.84
CA ALA A 27 -4.34 -10.33 1.26
C ALA A 27 -4.58 -8.87 1.63
N CYS A 28 -4.92 -8.05 0.65
CA CYS A 28 -5.19 -6.64 0.84
C CYS A 28 -6.49 -6.23 0.16
N THR A 29 -7.16 -5.24 0.72
CA THR A 29 -8.20 -4.52 0.00
C THR A 29 -7.52 -3.35 -0.70
N PHE A 30 -7.86 -3.10 -1.96
CA PHE A 30 -7.25 -2.01 -2.73
C PHE A 30 -8.19 -0.81 -2.75
N GLN A 31 -7.64 0.38 -2.59
CA GLN A 31 -8.39 1.62 -2.71
C GLN A 31 -7.64 2.57 -3.63
N ASP A 32 -8.38 3.19 -4.54
CA ASP A 32 -7.83 4.16 -5.48
C ASP A 32 -7.77 5.52 -4.78
N VAL A 33 -6.58 6.09 -4.69
CA VAL A 33 -6.39 7.39 -4.03
C VAL A 33 -7.22 8.49 -4.70
N ASP A 34 -7.46 8.37 -5.99
CA ASP A 34 -8.20 9.39 -6.73
C ASP A 34 -9.72 9.25 -6.61
N ALA A 35 -10.21 8.16 -6.03
CA ALA A 35 -11.64 7.92 -5.88
C ALA A 35 -12.24 8.55 -4.62
N ASP A 36 -11.40 9.06 -3.72
CA ASP A 36 -11.85 9.60 -2.43
C ASP A 36 -11.05 10.86 -2.12
N GLU A 37 -11.76 11.98 -1.87
CA GLU A 37 -11.09 13.25 -1.61
C GLU A 37 -10.22 13.22 -0.36
N ASN A 38 -10.63 12.50 0.66
CA ASN A 38 -9.82 12.40 1.88
C ASN A 38 -8.54 11.62 1.63
N LEU A 39 -8.63 10.52 0.88
CA LEU A 39 -7.46 9.75 0.53
C LEU A 39 -6.51 10.57 -0.33
N LYS A 40 -7.07 11.33 -1.28
CA LYS A 40 -6.27 12.19 -2.14
C LYS A 40 -5.51 13.23 -1.32
N LYS A 41 -6.16 13.88 -0.38
CA LYS A 41 -5.50 14.87 0.48
C LYS A 41 -4.36 14.26 1.28
N LEU A 42 -4.57 13.06 1.79
CA LEU A 42 -3.58 12.43 2.68
C LEU A 42 -2.45 11.75 1.92
N TYR A 43 -2.74 11.12 0.79
CA TYR A 43 -1.81 10.17 0.19
C TYR A 43 -1.46 10.40 -1.26
N THR A 44 -1.92 11.47 -1.90
CA THR A 44 -1.76 11.63 -3.35
C THR A 44 -0.30 11.54 -3.83
N PHE A 45 0.64 12.01 -3.02
CA PHE A 45 2.07 11.94 -3.35
C PHE A 45 2.80 10.85 -2.58
N ARG A 46 2.06 9.99 -1.87
CA ARG A 46 2.65 8.98 -1.00
C ARG A 46 2.37 7.55 -1.46
N VAL A 47 1.49 7.38 -2.45
CA VAL A 47 1.14 6.04 -2.93
C VAL A 47 2.36 5.32 -3.50
N PRO A 48 2.44 4.00 -3.32
CA PRO A 48 1.50 3.12 -2.63
C PRO A 48 1.64 3.26 -1.11
N VAL A 49 0.51 3.13 -0.40
CA VAL A 49 0.48 3.22 1.07
C VAL A 49 -0.21 1.99 1.63
N LEU A 50 0.49 1.25 2.46
CA LEU A 50 -0.08 0.08 3.12
C LEU A 50 -0.57 0.47 4.50
N LEU A 51 -1.86 0.26 4.73
CA LEU A 51 -2.50 0.56 6.01
C LEU A 51 -2.96 -0.71 6.69
N ARG A 52 -2.95 -0.68 8.00
CA ARG A 52 -3.63 -1.69 8.82
C ARG A 52 -4.29 -0.97 9.98
N GLU A 53 -5.62 -1.14 10.08
CA GLU A 53 -6.41 -0.49 11.13
C GLU A 53 -6.19 1.03 11.17
N GLY A 54 -6.12 1.64 10.00
CA GLY A 54 -5.95 3.07 9.86
C GLY A 54 -4.53 3.58 10.07
N ARG A 55 -3.57 2.70 10.33
CA ARG A 55 -2.18 3.09 10.54
C ARG A 55 -1.35 2.82 9.30
N VAL A 56 -0.51 3.77 8.95
CA VAL A 56 0.44 3.59 7.84
C VAL A 56 1.56 2.67 8.30
N LEU A 57 1.70 1.53 7.61
CA LEU A 57 2.79 0.61 7.87
C LEU A 57 3.98 0.85 6.95
N LEU A 58 3.70 1.14 5.69
CA LEU A 58 4.74 1.31 4.69
C LEU A 58 4.21 2.18 3.58
N GLU A 59 5.05 3.04 3.03
CA GLU A 59 4.66 3.88 1.90
C GLU A 59 5.83 4.07 0.94
N GLY A 60 5.52 4.44 -0.30
CA GLY A 60 6.52 4.66 -1.34
C GLY A 60 7.00 3.35 -1.93
N LYS A 61 8.30 3.21 -2.09
CA LYS A 61 8.86 2.01 -2.69
C LYS A 61 8.83 0.83 -1.72
N PHE A 62 8.14 -0.23 -2.11
CA PHE A 62 8.09 -1.47 -1.33
C PHE A 62 9.24 -2.37 -1.70
N THR A 63 9.93 -2.89 -0.69
CA THR A 63 10.93 -3.94 -0.86
C THR A 63 10.61 -5.03 0.15
N LEU A 64 11.07 -6.24 -0.13
CA LEU A 64 10.84 -7.36 0.79
C LEU A 64 11.44 -7.05 2.16
N GLU A 65 12.62 -6.44 2.19
CA GLU A 65 13.28 -6.09 3.44
C GLU A 65 12.42 -5.12 4.27
N ARG A 66 11.94 -4.05 3.64
CA ARG A 66 11.10 -3.07 4.34
C ARG A 66 9.80 -3.69 4.82
N LEU A 67 9.16 -4.47 3.96
CA LEU A 67 7.90 -5.12 4.28
C LEU A 67 8.09 -6.10 5.44
N SER A 68 9.14 -6.91 5.40
CA SER A 68 9.43 -7.90 6.44
C SER A 68 9.60 -7.25 7.80
N LYS A 69 10.30 -6.13 7.86
CA LYS A 69 10.50 -5.40 9.11
C LYS A 69 9.19 -4.90 9.69
N LYS A 70 8.31 -4.39 8.82
CA LYS A 70 7.04 -3.80 9.27
C LYS A 70 6.01 -4.84 9.65
N LEU A 71 6.04 -6.02 9.04
CA LEU A 71 5.06 -7.07 9.27
C LEU A 71 5.60 -8.23 10.08
N SER A 72 6.84 -8.17 10.52
CA SER A 72 7.50 -9.24 11.28
C SER A 72 7.47 -10.58 10.53
N LEU A 73 7.76 -10.53 9.26
CA LEU A 73 7.81 -11.72 8.43
C LEU A 73 9.08 -12.54 8.67
#